data_69d16f1547622e016afc1cad47e8b4d6
#
_entry.id   69d16f1547622e016afc1cad47e8b4d6
#
_cell.length_a   1.000
_cell.length_b   1.000
_cell.length_c   1.000
_cell.angle_alpha   90.00
_cell.angle_beta   90.00
_cell.angle_gamma   90.00
#
_symmetry.space_group_name_H-M   'P 1'
#
loop_
_entity.id
_entity.type
_entity.pdbx_description
1 polymer ?
#
loop_
_entity_poly.entity_id
_entity_poly.type
_entity_poly.pdbx_seq_one_letter_code
_entity_poly.pdbx_strand_id
1 'polypeptide(L)'
;MSPILKHSRLLSVAVCCVALGAGASVIAGAGAATSTPAHAKHSRSAKAKQRGGLRRIATRAVHGDVVVHTEAGFRTVTFDRGVVDSVSGQQLKITEGTPKATYKTVTLTIPANARVRDDKQKAPLASVKAGQRVLVVSAPQRTLVIARTPPGG
;
A
#
# COMPACT_ATOMS: atom_id res chain seq x y z
N MET A 1 3.97 -28.91 -42.88
CA MET A 1 4.15 -30.23 -42.20
C MET A 1 4.21 -29.96 -40.70
N SER A 2 3.19 -30.42 -40.03
CA SER A 2 3.01 -30.49 -38.56
C SER A 2 4.00 -31.48 -37.93
N PRO A 3 4.03 -31.73 -36.60
CA PRO A 3 3.02 -31.61 -35.55
C PRO A 3 3.53 -31.06 -34.19
N ILE A 4 2.64 -30.43 -33.38
CA ILE A 4 1.89 -30.99 -32.23
C ILE A 4 2.69 -31.74 -31.15
N LEU A 5 2.61 -31.25 -29.91
CA LEU A 5 2.45 -31.99 -28.64
C LEU A 5 2.31 -31.01 -27.50
N LYS A 6 1.11 -30.73 -27.00
CA LYS A 6 0.38 -31.33 -25.88
C LYS A 6 1.25 -31.79 -24.70
N HIS A 7 1.24 -31.02 -23.61
CA HIS A 7 1.30 -31.60 -22.27
C HIS A 7 0.43 -30.81 -21.29
N SER A 8 -0.77 -31.36 -21.13
CA SER A 8 -1.66 -31.20 -20.01
C SER A 8 -0.99 -31.79 -18.75
N ARG A 9 -0.86 -31.00 -17.69
CA ARG A 9 -0.68 -31.54 -16.35
C ARG A 9 -1.64 -30.88 -15.40
N LEU A 10 -2.76 -31.57 -15.22
CA LEU A 10 -3.65 -31.47 -14.08
C LEU A 10 -2.85 -31.78 -12.82
N LEU A 11 -2.77 -30.88 -11.88
CA LEU A 11 -2.41 -31.15 -10.51
C LEU A 11 -3.57 -30.76 -9.61
N SER A 12 -4.34 -31.79 -9.26
CA SER A 12 -5.31 -31.78 -8.19
C SER A 12 -4.61 -31.55 -6.87
N VAL A 13 -4.97 -30.52 -6.15
CA VAL A 13 -4.59 -30.38 -4.75
C VAL A 13 -5.83 -30.58 -3.89
N ALA A 14 -5.76 -31.62 -3.10
CA ALA A 14 -6.76 -32.08 -2.17
C ALA A 14 -6.99 -31.05 -1.05
N VAL A 15 -8.28 -30.78 -0.83
CA VAL A 15 -8.79 -30.05 0.33
C VAL A 15 -8.86 -31.02 1.50
N CYS A 16 -8.06 -30.78 2.54
CA CYS A 16 -8.26 -31.42 3.84
C CYS A 16 -9.06 -30.47 4.75
N CYS A 17 -10.36 -30.73 4.84
CA CYS A 17 -11.21 -30.25 5.92
C CYS A 17 -10.89 -31.03 7.18
N VAL A 18 -10.51 -30.37 8.25
CA VAL A 18 -10.61 -30.94 9.60
C VAL A 18 -11.62 -30.14 10.38
N ALA A 19 -12.70 -30.81 10.64
CA ALA A 19 -13.81 -30.37 11.47
C ALA A 19 -13.62 -30.82 12.93
N LEU A 20 -14.37 -30.16 13.79
CA LEU A 20 -14.90 -30.63 15.06
C LEU A 20 -14.10 -30.34 16.33
N GLY A 21 -14.68 -29.43 17.09
CA GLY A 21 -14.51 -29.26 18.52
C GLY A 21 -15.73 -28.63 19.13
N ALA A 22 -16.81 -29.39 19.22
CA ALA A 22 -17.99 -29.02 20.01
C ALA A 22 -17.71 -29.32 21.47
N GLY A 23 -17.63 -28.29 22.30
CA GLY A 23 -17.59 -28.38 23.76
C GLY A 23 -18.77 -27.63 24.36
N ALA A 24 -19.86 -28.33 24.60
CA ALA A 24 -20.99 -27.82 25.37
C ALA A 24 -20.73 -28.06 26.88
N SER A 25 -20.63 -26.99 27.63
CA SER A 25 -20.69 -27.05 29.10
C SER A 25 -21.91 -26.27 29.56
N VAL A 26 -22.93 -26.99 29.97
CA VAL A 26 -24.10 -26.44 30.64
C VAL A 26 -23.81 -26.38 32.13
N ILE A 27 -23.78 -25.19 32.72
CA ILE A 27 -23.89 -25.05 34.17
C ILE A 27 -25.13 -24.23 34.46
N ALA A 28 -26.13 -24.92 34.99
CA ALA A 28 -27.29 -24.30 35.57
C ALA A 28 -26.94 -23.69 36.94
N GLY A 29 -27.14 -22.39 37.07
CA GLY A 29 -27.01 -21.66 38.33
C GLY A 29 -28.09 -20.59 38.37
N ALA A 30 -29.15 -20.88 39.11
CA ALA A 30 -30.21 -19.92 39.43
C ALA A 30 -29.69 -18.87 40.40
N GLY A 31 -29.72 -17.62 39.99
CA GLY A 31 -29.46 -16.46 40.83
C GLY A 31 -30.07 -15.23 40.25
N ALA A 32 -31.25 -14.86 40.73
CA ALA A 32 -31.86 -13.59 40.38
C ALA A 32 -31.05 -12.43 40.95
N ALA A 33 -30.41 -11.67 40.09
CA ALA A 33 -29.89 -10.35 40.43
C ALA A 33 -30.29 -9.39 39.31
N THR A 34 -31.11 -8.42 39.64
CA THR A 34 -31.45 -7.26 38.83
C THR A 34 -30.16 -6.49 38.54
N SER A 35 -29.60 -6.68 37.37
CA SER A 35 -28.48 -5.87 36.88
C SER A 35 -28.95 -4.89 35.80
N THR A 36 -28.89 -3.64 36.14
CA THR A 36 -28.94 -2.46 35.25
C THR A 36 -28.09 -2.69 34.01
N PRO A 37 -28.57 -2.38 32.79
CA PRO A 37 -27.76 -2.55 31.58
C PRO A 37 -26.56 -1.61 31.62
N ALA A 38 -25.41 -2.13 31.98
CA ALA A 38 -24.15 -1.44 31.77
C ALA A 38 -23.91 -1.28 30.28
N HIS A 39 -23.95 -0.06 29.80
CA HIS A 39 -23.61 0.32 28.44
C HIS A 39 -22.27 -0.28 28.04
N ALA A 40 -22.29 -1.20 27.09
CA ALA A 40 -21.09 -1.81 26.55
C ALA A 40 -20.26 -0.77 25.78
N LYS A 41 -19.25 -0.20 26.45
CA LYS A 41 -18.24 0.71 25.87
C LYS A 41 -17.11 -0.05 25.13
N HIS A 42 -17.38 -1.17 24.46
CA HIS A 42 -16.31 -2.08 24.03
C HIS A 42 -16.10 -2.22 22.52
N SER A 43 -16.55 -1.30 21.66
CA SER A 43 -16.31 -1.46 20.22
C SER A 43 -15.35 -0.43 19.57
N ARG A 44 -14.91 0.60 20.30
CA ARG A 44 -14.05 1.64 19.69
C ARG A 44 -12.56 1.31 19.70
N SER A 45 -12.07 0.47 20.60
CA SER A 45 -10.65 0.21 20.77
C SER A 45 -10.04 -0.73 19.73
N ALA A 46 -10.78 -1.74 19.27
CA ALA A 46 -10.29 -2.72 18.29
C ALA A 46 -10.13 -2.11 16.89
N LYS A 47 -11.08 -1.31 16.44
CA LYS A 47 -11.00 -0.61 15.13
C LYS A 47 -9.88 0.43 15.08
N ALA A 48 -9.54 1.06 16.21
CA ALA A 48 -8.45 2.03 16.26
C ALA A 48 -7.07 1.38 16.17
N LYS A 49 -6.86 0.20 16.78
CA LYS A 49 -5.61 -0.57 16.68
C LYS A 49 -5.36 -1.09 15.27
N GLN A 50 -6.40 -1.58 14.57
CA GLN A 50 -6.29 -2.11 13.23
C GLN A 50 -5.97 -1.01 12.20
N ARG A 51 -6.55 0.19 12.34
CA ARG A 51 -6.21 1.36 11.51
C ARG A 51 -4.77 1.84 11.74
N GLY A 52 -4.23 1.68 12.94
CA GLY A 52 -2.85 2.01 13.27
C GLY A 52 -1.82 1.12 12.55
N GLY A 53 -2.12 -0.18 12.37
CA GLY A 53 -1.25 -1.13 11.68
C GLY A 53 -1.08 -0.81 10.19
N LEU A 54 -2.18 -0.67 9.45
CA LEU A 54 -2.16 -0.33 8.03
C LEU A 54 -1.52 1.05 7.76
N ARG A 55 -1.81 2.04 8.60
CA ARG A 55 -1.19 3.35 8.49
C ARG A 55 0.33 3.28 8.69
N ARG A 56 0.83 2.46 9.63
CA ARG A 56 2.27 2.26 9.83
C ARG A 56 2.93 1.60 8.62
N ILE A 57 2.30 0.62 7.99
CA ILE A 57 2.79 0.00 6.77
C ILE A 57 2.84 1.05 5.66
N ALA A 58 1.75 1.75 5.39
CA ALA A 58 1.67 2.77 4.35
C ALA A 58 2.68 3.92 4.54
N THR A 59 3.02 4.28 5.79
CA THR A 59 4.01 5.32 6.06
C THR A 59 5.46 4.85 5.95
N ARG A 60 5.71 3.54 6.06
CA ARG A 60 7.06 2.94 5.99
C ARG A 60 7.35 2.30 4.63
N ALA A 61 6.33 1.97 3.87
CA ALA A 61 6.50 1.39 2.54
C ALA A 61 7.23 2.38 1.63
N VAL A 62 8.23 1.88 0.93
CA VAL A 62 9.07 2.66 0.01
C VAL A 62 8.73 2.39 -1.44
N HIS A 63 8.22 1.20 -1.74
CA HIS A 63 7.78 0.78 -3.07
C HIS A 63 6.62 -0.22 -2.94
N GLY A 64 5.73 -0.27 -3.93
CA GLY A 64 4.70 -1.30 -3.99
C GLY A 64 3.66 -1.06 -5.06
N ASP A 65 2.96 -2.13 -5.39
CA ASP A 65 1.82 -2.15 -6.29
C ASP A 65 0.54 -2.41 -5.49
N VAL A 66 -0.48 -1.63 -5.78
CA VAL A 66 -1.81 -1.78 -5.19
C VAL A 66 -2.83 -1.93 -6.29
N VAL A 67 -3.61 -3.01 -6.26
CA VAL A 67 -4.73 -3.17 -7.17
C VAL A 67 -5.96 -2.52 -6.55
N VAL A 68 -6.54 -1.56 -7.26
CA VAL A 68 -7.75 -0.85 -6.84
C VAL A 68 -8.90 -1.15 -7.79
N HIS A 69 -10.10 -1.33 -7.26
CA HIS A 69 -11.32 -1.43 -8.04
C HIS A 69 -11.83 -0.02 -8.37
N THR A 70 -12.16 0.21 -9.63
CA THR A 70 -12.75 1.45 -10.16
C THR A 70 -14.00 1.10 -10.96
N GLU A 71 -14.79 2.07 -11.33
CA GLU A 71 -15.95 1.87 -12.24
C GLU A 71 -15.57 1.20 -13.57
N ALA A 72 -14.33 1.42 -14.03
CA ALA A 72 -13.78 0.81 -15.25
C ALA A 72 -13.02 -0.51 -14.99
N GLY A 73 -13.22 -1.17 -13.83
CA GLY A 73 -12.58 -2.42 -13.45
C GLY A 73 -11.35 -2.23 -12.56
N PHE A 74 -10.54 -3.28 -12.44
CA PHE A 74 -9.35 -3.29 -11.61
C PHE A 74 -8.18 -2.58 -12.31
N ARG A 75 -7.44 -1.78 -11.53
CA ARG A 75 -6.24 -1.07 -11.99
C ARG A 75 -5.11 -1.20 -10.98
N THR A 76 -3.91 -1.39 -11.48
CA THR A 76 -2.69 -1.35 -10.66
C THR A 76 -2.22 0.09 -10.51
N VAL A 77 -1.90 0.46 -9.29
CA VAL A 77 -1.28 1.72 -8.91
C VAL A 77 0.05 1.39 -8.26
N THR A 78 1.13 1.84 -8.87
CA THR A 78 2.49 1.72 -8.32
C THR A 78 2.83 2.98 -7.54
N PHE A 79 3.49 2.83 -6.41
CA PHE A 79 4.06 3.97 -5.69
C PHE A 79 5.53 3.72 -5.39
N ASP A 80 6.33 4.79 -5.53
CA ASP A 80 7.76 4.83 -5.25
C ASP A 80 8.05 6.00 -4.32
N ARG A 81 8.80 5.75 -3.26
CA ARG A 81 9.17 6.76 -2.28
C ARG A 81 10.66 6.75 -2.03
N GLY A 82 11.27 7.91 -2.08
CA GLY A 82 12.71 8.02 -1.86
C GLY A 82 13.20 9.44 -1.74
N VAL A 83 14.48 9.60 -2.01
CA VAL A 83 15.16 10.89 -2.14
C VAL A 83 15.55 11.08 -3.60
N VAL A 84 15.37 12.27 -4.12
CA VAL A 84 15.73 12.63 -5.48
C VAL A 84 17.25 12.69 -5.60
N ASP A 85 17.80 11.93 -6.54
CA ASP A 85 19.22 12.01 -6.91
C ASP A 85 19.42 13.03 -8.02
N SER A 86 18.58 12.98 -9.07
CA SER A 86 18.64 13.92 -10.19
C SER A 86 17.33 13.93 -10.99
N VAL A 87 17.15 15.03 -11.72
CA VAL A 87 16.08 15.18 -12.73
C VAL A 87 16.72 15.57 -14.06
N SER A 88 16.37 14.86 -15.14
CA SER A 88 16.85 15.16 -16.49
C SER A 88 15.70 14.95 -17.49
N GLY A 89 15.15 16.02 -18.02
CA GLY A 89 13.98 15.97 -18.87
C GLY A 89 12.80 15.30 -18.18
N GLN A 90 12.36 14.18 -18.69
CA GLN A 90 11.29 13.35 -18.10
C GLN A 90 11.81 12.23 -17.17
N GLN A 91 13.12 12.14 -16.99
CA GLN A 91 13.74 11.14 -16.14
C GLN A 91 13.91 11.68 -14.72
N LEU A 92 13.34 10.98 -13.76
CA LEU A 92 13.49 11.23 -12.33
C LEU A 92 14.24 10.07 -11.71
N LYS A 93 15.49 10.28 -11.31
CA LYS A 93 16.30 9.31 -10.60
C LYS A 93 16.11 9.50 -9.11
N ILE A 94 15.74 8.44 -8.42
CA ILE A 94 15.50 8.45 -6.97
C ILE A 94 16.21 7.27 -6.29
N THR A 95 16.68 7.50 -5.09
CA THR A 95 17.07 6.44 -4.16
C THR A 95 15.91 6.13 -3.24
N GLU A 96 15.25 4.98 -3.48
CA GLU A 96 14.17 4.48 -2.65
C GLU A 96 14.69 4.09 -1.28
N GLY A 97 13.95 4.45 -0.25
CA GLY A 97 14.35 4.13 1.10
C GLY A 97 13.67 4.96 2.17
N THR A 98 14.20 4.83 3.37
CA THR A 98 13.86 5.63 4.53
C THR A 98 15.07 6.49 4.90
N PRO A 99 14.96 7.49 5.80
CA PRO A 99 16.11 8.26 6.27
C PRO A 99 17.23 7.43 6.89
N LYS A 100 16.94 6.18 7.27
CA LYS A 100 17.85 5.27 7.97
C LYS A 100 18.38 4.11 7.12
N ALA A 101 17.75 3.84 5.96
CA ALA A 101 18.09 2.68 5.14
C ALA A 101 17.70 2.91 3.67
N THR A 102 18.65 2.69 2.78
CA THR A 102 18.43 2.65 1.34
C THR A 102 17.94 1.27 0.92
N TYR A 103 16.96 1.23 0.02
CA TYR A 103 16.48 -0.01 -0.60
C TYR A 103 17.14 -0.23 -1.96
N LYS A 104 16.89 0.65 -2.92
CA LYS A 104 17.50 0.62 -4.27
C LYS A 104 17.44 2.00 -4.93
N THR A 105 18.24 2.20 -5.98
CA THR A 105 18.14 3.36 -6.86
C THR A 105 17.38 2.98 -8.12
N VAL A 106 16.42 3.81 -8.51
CA VAL A 106 15.59 3.62 -9.71
C VAL A 106 15.53 4.91 -10.52
N THR A 107 15.37 4.76 -11.83
CA THR A 107 15.06 5.86 -12.73
C THR A 107 13.64 5.70 -13.25
N LEU A 108 12.79 6.65 -12.95
CA LEU A 108 11.39 6.67 -13.32
C LEU A 108 11.19 7.62 -14.51
N THR A 109 10.48 7.17 -15.54
CA THR A 109 10.04 8.03 -16.63
C THR A 109 8.73 8.69 -16.24
N ILE A 110 8.74 9.99 -16.07
CA ILE A 110 7.58 10.79 -15.68
C ILE A 110 6.92 11.35 -16.93
N PRO A 111 5.66 10.98 -17.23
CA PRO A 111 4.96 11.48 -18.41
C PRO A 111 4.82 13.02 -18.37
N ALA A 112 4.82 13.65 -19.55
CA ALA A 112 4.69 15.12 -19.64
C ALA A 112 3.38 15.66 -19.03
N ASN A 113 2.32 14.84 -19.01
CA ASN A 113 1.02 15.17 -18.42
C ASN A 113 0.95 14.85 -16.90
N ALA A 114 2.06 14.43 -16.30
CA ALA A 114 2.10 14.15 -14.88
C ALA A 114 1.80 15.41 -14.06
N ARG A 115 1.11 15.19 -12.95
CA ARG A 115 0.85 16.26 -11.99
C ARG A 115 1.99 16.30 -10.98
N VAL A 116 2.79 17.37 -11.02
CA VAL A 116 3.90 17.57 -10.09
C VAL A 116 3.52 18.59 -9.04
N ARG A 117 3.84 18.31 -7.79
CA ARG A 117 3.76 19.23 -6.65
C ARG A 117 5.10 19.29 -5.94
N ASP A 118 5.66 20.47 -5.83
CA ASP A 118 6.86 20.78 -5.07
C ASP A 118 6.48 21.66 -3.88
N ASP A 119 6.79 21.21 -2.68
CA ASP A 119 6.40 21.86 -1.40
C ASP A 119 4.94 22.31 -1.37
N LYS A 120 4.02 21.42 -1.80
CA LYS A 120 2.56 21.58 -1.91
C LYS A 120 2.08 22.48 -3.06
N GLN A 121 2.96 23.15 -3.79
CA GLN A 121 2.65 23.99 -4.93
C GLN A 121 2.67 23.19 -6.24
N LYS A 122 1.84 23.57 -7.22
CA LYS A 122 1.92 22.99 -8.58
C LYS A 122 3.21 23.51 -9.23
N ALA A 123 3.99 22.61 -9.77
CA ALA A 123 5.31 22.93 -10.33
C ALA A 123 5.63 22.04 -11.54
N PRO A 124 6.56 22.41 -12.41
CA PRO A 124 7.11 21.51 -13.43
C PRO A 124 8.05 20.48 -12.78
N LEU A 125 8.29 19.35 -13.45
CA LEU A 125 9.22 18.32 -12.95
C LEU A 125 10.65 18.88 -12.78
N ALA A 126 11.06 19.79 -13.66
CA ALA A 126 12.37 20.43 -13.62
C ALA A 126 12.65 21.29 -12.36
N SER A 127 11.60 21.66 -11.59
CA SER A 127 11.79 22.39 -10.32
C SER A 127 12.20 21.48 -9.17
N VAL A 128 12.00 20.19 -9.31
CA VAL A 128 12.35 19.20 -8.28
C VAL A 128 13.86 19.08 -8.20
N LYS A 129 14.41 19.22 -6.99
CA LYS A 129 15.84 19.27 -6.74
C LYS A 129 16.37 17.99 -6.10
N ALA A 130 17.62 17.69 -6.34
CA ALA A 130 18.32 16.65 -5.61
C ALA A 130 18.25 16.89 -4.09
N GLY A 131 18.14 15.82 -3.32
CA GLY A 131 17.99 15.86 -1.87
C GLY A 131 16.54 16.01 -1.37
N GLN A 132 15.60 16.41 -2.20
CA GLN A 132 14.17 16.43 -1.81
C GLN A 132 13.63 15.03 -1.59
N ARG A 133 12.71 14.88 -0.65
CA ARG A 133 11.92 13.65 -0.51
C ARG A 133 10.81 13.64 -1.55
N VAL A 134 10.67 12.51 -2.23
CA VAL A 134 9.66 12.36 -3.27
C VAL A 134 8.77 11.14 -3.03
N LEU A 135 7.52 11.29 -3.42
CA LEU A 135 6.56 10.20 -3.60
C LEU A 135 6.04 10.29 -5.03
N VAL A 136 6.26 9.25 -5.80
CA VAL A 136 5.67 9.07 -7.14
C VAL A 136 4.54 8.07 -7.03
N VAL A 137 3.39 8.39 -7.59
CA VAL A 137 2.23 7.50 -7.70
C VAL A 137 1.87 7.40 -9.16
N SER A 138 2.03 6.21 -9.73
CA SER A 138 1.79 5.93 -11.14
C SER A 138 0.57 5.04 -11.30
N ALA A 139 -0.38 5.48 -12.12
CA ALA A 139 -1.53 4.71 -12.55
C ALA A 139 -1.64 4.82 -14.09
N PRO A 140 -2.35 3.93 -14.78
CA PRO A 140 -2.36 3.87 -16.26
C PRO A 140 -2.66 5.18 -16.98
N GLN A 141 -3.42 6.08 -16.35
CA GLN A 141 -3.84 7.35 -16.96
C GLN A 141 -3.39 8.60 -16.20
N ARG A 142 -2.69 8.42 -15.08
CA ARG A 142 -2.33 9.53 -14.20
C ARG A 142 -1.06 9.22 -13.43
N THR A 143 -0.09 10.11 -13.52
CA THR A 143 1.08 10.10 -12.64
C THR A 143 1.05 11.35 -11.76
N LEU A 144 1.33 11.16 -10.47
CA LEU A 144 1.45 12.22 -9.49
C LEU A 144 2.84 12.14 -8.85
N VAL A 145 3.56 13.25 -8.88
CA VAL A 145 4.84 13.43 -8.21
C VAL A 145 4.66 14.46 -7.09
N ILE A 146 5.02 14.09 -5.88
CA ILE A 146 4.99 14.99 -4.72
C ILE A 146 6.41 15.06 -4.16
N ALA A 147 7.08 16.20 -4.38
CA ALA A 147 8.37 16.50 -3.80
C ALA A 147 8.22 17.40 -2.57
N ARG A 148 9.11 17.24 -1.61
CA ARG A 148 9.17 18.04 -0.38
C ARG A 148 10.60 18.23 0.06
N THR A 149 10.94 19.45 0.38
CA THR A 149 12.19 19.78 1.05
C THR A 149 12.19 19.22 2.47
N PRO A 150 13.22 18.45 2.88
CA PRO A 150 13.32 17.99 4.26
C PRO A 150 13.40 19.18 5.22
N PRO A 151 12.77 19.14 6.40
CA PRO A 151 12.97 20.16 7.41
C PRO A 151 14.44 20.15 7.86
N GLY A 152 15.13 21.28 7.76
CA GLY A 152 16.53 21.44 8.17
C GLY A 152 17.57 21.19 7.07
N GLY A 153 17.17 21.28 5.80
CA GLY A 153 18.09 21.39 4.68
C GLY A 153 18.48 22.84 4.41
#